data_b0049195e233772ee18ae12611473ebd
#
_entry.id   b0049195e233772ee18ae12611473ebd
#
_cell.length_a   1.000
_cell.length_b   1.000
_cell.length_c   1.000
_cell.angle_alpha   90.00
_cell.angle_beta   90.00
_cell.angle_gamma   90.00
#
_symmetry.space_group_name_H-M   'P 1'
#
loop_
_entity.id
_entity.type
_entity.pdbx_description
1 polymer ?
#
loop_
_entity_poly.entity_id
_entity_poly.type
_entity_poly.pdbx_seq_one_letter_code
_entity_poly.pdbx_strand_id
1 'polypeptide(L)' 'MSKAKERRKQIQELNVAEANRELKDLRMKLFNLRLQHQRGEVKNNRIFAQTRKDIARVLHRLTELEAQA' A
#
# COMPACT_ATOMS: atom_id res chain seq x y z
N MET A 1 -1.50 18.80 8.90
CA MET A 1 -2.07 17.44 8.87
C MET A 1 -0.99 16.43 8.52
N SER A 2 -1.02 15.23 9.11
CA SER A 2 -0.02 14.23 8.78
C SER A 2 -0.38 13.52 7.48
N LYS A 3 0.63 13.24 6.66
CA LYS A 3 0.46 12.51 5.40
C LYS A 3 -0.17 11.13 5.61
N ALA A 4 0.13 10.48 6.73
CA ALA A 4 -0.42 9.17 7.06
C ALA A 4 -1.93 9.23 7.27
N LYS A 5 -2.45 10.29 7.87
CA LYS A 5 -3.88 10.47 8.09
C LYS A 5 -4.62 10.67 6.78
N GLU A 6 -4.06 11.48 5.87
CA GLU A 6 -4.63 11.70 4.53
C GLU A 6 -4.62 10.40 3.73
N ARG A 7 -3.54 9.63 3.80
CA ARG A 7 -3.44 8.36 3.09
C ARG A 7 -4.46 7.34 3.57
N ARG A 8 -4.69 7.26 4.89
CA ARG A 8 -5.72 6.38 5.44
C ARG A 8 -7.12 6.76 4.95
N LYS A 9 -7.40 8.06 4.89
CA LYS A 9 -8.68 8.56 4.40
C LYS A 9 -8.89 8.20 2.93
N GLN A 10 -7.86 8.40 2.10
CA GLN A 10 -7.91 8.02 0.69
C GLN A 10 -8.23 6.53 0.51
N ILE A 11 -7.57 5.68 1.29
CA ILE A 11 -7.77 4.23 1.22
C ILE A 11 -9.19 3.86 1.64
N GLN A 12 -9.75 4.51 2.66
CA GLN A 12 -11.11 4.26 3.13
C GLN A 12 -12.18 4.64 2.09
N GLU A 13 -11.84 5.50 1.15
CA GLU A 13 -12.75 5.93 0.08
C GLU A 13 -12.70 5.04 -1.16
N LEU A 14 -11.78 4.07 -1.21
CA LEU A 14 -11.63 3.18 -2.36
C LEU A 14 -12.79 2.19 -2.47
N ASN A 15 -13.26 1.96 -3.70
CA ASN A 15 -14.17 0.85 -3.99
C ASN A 15 -13.37 -0.42 -4.27
N VAL A 16 -14.06 -1.55 -4.52
CA VAL A 16 -13.40 -2.85 -4.75
C VAL A 16 -12.42 -2.80 -5.92
N ALA A 17 -12.84 -2.25 -7.05
CA ALA A 17 -12.00 -2.20 -8.26
C ALA A 17 -10.77 -1.32 -8.03
N GLU A 18 -10.97 -0.15 -7.41
CA GLU A 18 -9.87 0.77 -7.10
C GLU A 18 -8.91 0.17 -6.08
N ALA A 19 -9.43 -0.50 -5.04
CA ALA A 19 -8.62 -1.13 -4.01
C ALA A 19 -7.77 -2.26 -4.59
N ASN A 20 -8.32 -3.07 -5.48
CA ASN A 20 -7.58 -4.14 -6.15
C ASN A 20 -6.46 -3.59 -7.02
N ARG A 21 -6.72 -2.51 -7.75
CA ARG A 21 -5.72 -1.83 -8.58
C ARG A 21 -4.60 -1.27 -7.71
N GLU A 22 -4.95 -0.58 -6.63
CA GLU A 22 -3.99 -0.01 -5.69
C GLU A 22 -3.11 -1.09 -5.07
N LEU A 23 -3.72 -2.23 -4.69
CA LEU A 23 -2.99 -3.35 -4.13
C LEU A 23 -1.96 -3.91 -5.11
N LYS A 24 -2.35 -4.07 -6.36
CA LYS A 24 -1.46 -4.54 -7.42
C LYS A 24 -0.28 -3.58 -7.59
N ASP A 25 -0.56 -2.28 -7.66
CA ASP A 25 0.49 -1.26 -7.83
C ASP A 25 1.45 -1.26 -6.64
N LEU A 26 0.93 -1.37 -5.42
CA LEU A 26 1.76 -1.40 -4.22
C LEU A 26 2.63 -2.65 -4.15
N ARG A 27 2.12 -3.80 -4.56
CA ARG A 27 2.90 -5.04 -4.63
C ARG A 27 4.02 -4.94 -5.63
N MET A 28 3.75 -4.35 -6.80
CA MET A 28 4.78 -4.11 -7.82
C MET A 28 5.84 -3.15 -7.30
N LYS A 29 5.43 -2.10 -6.61
CA LYS A 29 6.35 -1.14 -5.99
C LYS A 29 7.26 -1.84 -4.98
N LEU A 30 6.69 -2.68 -4.13
CA LEU A 30 7.47 -3.43 -3.13
C LEU A 30 8.48 -4.37 -3.81
N PHE A 31 8.06 -5.06 -4.87
CA PHE A 31 8.93 -5.94 -5.63
C PHE A 31 10.11 -5.17 -6.22
N ASN A 32 9.85 -4.04 -6.86
CA ASN A 32 10.90 -3.19 -7.43
C ASN A 32 11.86 -2.67 -6.35
N LEU A 33 11.33 -2.29 -5.18
CA LEU A 33 12.15 -1.84 -4.06
C LEU A 33 13.08 -2.95 -3.56
N ARG A 34 12.61 -4.20 -3.53
CA ARG A 34 13.43 -5.34 -3.13
C ARG A 34 14.57 -5.56 -4.12
N LEU A 35 14.30 -5.43 -5.43
CA LEU A 35 15.34 -5.55 -6.45
C LEU A 35 16.38 -4.45 -6.29
N GLN A 36 15.95 -3.21 -6.09
CA GLN A 36 16.85 -2.08 -5.87
C GLN A 36 17.69 -2.26 -4.61
N HIS A 37 17.09 -2.81 -3.55
CA HIS A 37 17.80 -3.08 -2.30
C HIS A 37 18.91 -4.12 -2.51
N GLN A 38 18.66 -5.16 -3.30
CA GLN A 38 19.66 -6.18 -3.63
C GLN A 38 20.85 -5.58 -4.37
N ARG A 39 20.61 -4.51 -5.14
CA ARG A 39 21.66 -3.80 -5.87
C ARG A 39 22.37 -2.74 -5.03
N GLY A 40 21.95 -2.56 -3.77
CA GLY A 40 22.50 -1.54 -2.90
C GLY A 40 22.04 -0.14 -3.22
N GLU A 41 20.98 0.03 -4.01
CA GLU A 41 20.49 1.34 -4.45
C GLU A 41 19.56 2.03 -3.44
N VAL A 42 18.96 1.26 -2.52
CA VAL A 42 18.03 1.80 -1.53
C VAL A 42 18.77 2.16 -0.25
N LYS A 43 18.81 3.45 0.06
CA LYS A 43 19.51 3.97 1.24
C LYS A 43 18.61 4.11 2.46
N ASN A 44 17.29 4.13 2.26
CA ASN A 44 16.33 4.38 3.34
C ASN A 44 15.31 3.23 3.45
N ASN A 45 15.36 2.51 4.57
CA ASN A 45 14.47 1.38 4.81
C ASN A 45 13.04 1.78 5.18
N ARG A 46 12.78 3.07 5.45
CA ARG A 46 11.43 3.55 5.77
C ARG A 46 10.43 3.29 4.66
N ILE A 47 10.89 3.36 3.40
CA ILE A 47 9.99 3.16 2.26
C ILE A 47 9.42 1.74 2.22
N PHE A 48 10.18 0.75 2.67
CA PHE A 48 9.69 -0.63 2.79
C PHE A 48 8.56 -0.72 3.82
N ALA A 49 8.78 -0.13 4.99
CA ALA A 49 7.79 -0.13 6.07
C ALA A 49 6.52 0.60 5.65
N GLN A 50 6.64 1.75 4.99
CA GLN A 50 5.51 2.53 4.51
C GLN A 50 4.70 1.75 3.46
N THR A 51 5.39 1.11 2.51
CA THR A 51 4.74 0.34 1.46
C THR A 51 3.99 -0.85 2.04
N ARG A 52 4.61 -1.57 3.00
CA ARG A 52 3.95 -2.69 3.68
C ARG A 52 2.72 -2.25 4.45
N LYS A 53 2.79 -1.10 5.13
CA LYS A 53 1.63 -0.54 5.86
C LYS A 53 0.50 -0.18 4.92
N ASP A 54 0.82 0.41 3.77
CA ASP A 54 -0.18 0.75 2.76
C ASP A 54 -0.85 -0.51 2.21
N ILE A 55 -0.08 -1.56 1.93
CA ILE A 55 -0.62 -2.85 1.49
C ILE A 55 -1.58 -3.40 2.53
N ALA A 56 -1.19 -3.38 3.80
CA ALA A 56 -2.03 -3.87 4.89
C ALA A 56 -3.34 -3.08 5.00
N ARG A 57 -3.28 -1.76 4.84
CA ARG A 57 -4.46 -0.90 4.89
C ARG A 57 -5.41 -1.17 3.72
N VAL A 58 -4.88 -1.37 2.52
CA VAL A 58 -5.70 -1.68 1.33
C VAL A 58 -6.34 -3.05 1.48
N LEU A 59 -5.61 -4.05 1.98
CA LEU A 59 -6.16 -5.37 2.27
C LEU A 59 -7.29 -5.30 3.30
N HIS A 60 -7.11 -4.50 4.34
CA HIS A 60 -8.14 -4.28 5.35
C HIS A 60 -9.38 -3.65 4.73
N ARG A 61 -9.20 -2.65 3.87
CA ARG A 61 -10.33 -2.03 3.16
C ARG A 61 -11.08 -3.03 2.29
N LEU A 62 -10.36 -3.91 1.58
CA LEU A 62 -10.98 -4.97 0.77
C LEU A 62 -11.79 -5.93 1.65
N THR A 63 -11.25 -6.32 2.80
CA THR A 63 -11.95 -7.16 3.75
C THR A 63 -13.25 -6.52 4.24
N GLU A 64 -13.20 -5.22 4.56
CA GLU A 64 -14.39 -4.46 4.95
C GLU A 64 -15.45 -4.46 3.84
N LEU A 65 -15.03 -4.21 2.61
CA LEU A 65 -15.94 -4.17 1.45
C LEU A 65 -16.58 -5.54 1.21
N GLU A 66 -15.82 -6.61 1.33
CA GLU A 66 -16.35 -7.97 1.22
C GLU A 66 -17.36 -8.30 2.31
N ALA A 67 -17.11 -7.83 3.54
CA ALA A 67 -18.03 -8.03 4.67
C ALA A 67 -19.34 -7.27 4.50
N GLN A 68 -19.33 -6.18 3.74
CA GLN A 68 -20.52 -5.34 3.48
C GLN A 68 -21.33 -5.83 2.27
N ALA A 69 -20.77 -6.72 1.48
CA ALA A 69 -21.41 -7.21 0.27
C ALA A 69 -22.52 -8.23 0.56
#